data_e8e566d8e77525b68759b2c08250fb95
#
_entry.id   e8e566d8e77525b68759b2c08250fb95
#
_cell.length_a   1.000
_cell.length_b   1.000
_cell.length_c   1.000
_cell.angle_alpha   90.00
_cell.angle_beta   90.00
_cell.angle_gamma   90.00
#
_symmetry.space_group_name_H-M   'P 1'
#
loop_
_entity.id
_entity.type
_entity.pdbx_description
1 polymer ?
#
loop_
_entity_poly.entity_id
_entity_poly.type
_entity_poly.pdbx_seq_one_letter_code
_entity_poly.pdbx_strand_id
1 'polypeptide(L)'
;MDELQIIEYDGIRVLTSQQIADAYEADANLLNKNFNRNKDRYVEGKHYICLQGDELRGFRAKGQIDVSPNVNKLYLWTEKGALLHAKSLNTDKAWEVYDKLVENYFRVRSAVNSNL
;
A
#
# COMPACT_ATOMS: atom_id res chain seq x y z
N MET A 1 8.25 -1.20 -14.18
CA MET A 1 7.08 -0.81 -13.37
C MET A 1 6.59 0.52 -13.85
N ASP A 2 5.36 0.55 -14.30
CA ASP A 2 4.78 1.77 -14.79
C ASP A 2 4.48 2.71 -13.64
N GLU A 3 4.00 3.88 -13.97
CA GLU A 3 3.76 4.90 -12.98
C GLU A 3 2.80 4.43 -11.89
N LEU A 4 3.26 4.51 -10.66
CA LEU A 4 2.40 4.32 -9.51
C LEU A 4 1.92 5.69 -9.06
N GLN A 5 0.62 5.79 -8.82
CA GLN A 5 0.08 6.99 -8.24
C GLN A 5 0.60 7.13 -6.81
N ILE A 6 1.18 8.28 -6.50
CA ILE A 6 1.73 8.52 -5.18
C ILE A 6 0.60 8.82 -4.20
N ILE A 7 0.57 8.08 -3.11
CA ILE A 7 -0.40 8.28 -2.04
C ILE A 7 0.36 8.49 -0.74
N GLU A 8 0.03 9.54 -0.02
CA GLU A 8 0.62 9.81 1.28
C GLU A 8 -0.47 9.86 2.33
N TYR A 9 -0.17 9.31 3.49
CA TYR A 9 -1.07 9.38 4.64
C TYR A 9 -0.21 9.56 5.90
N ASP A 10 -0.53 10.60 6.68
CA ASP A 10 0.23 10.94 7.89
C ASP A 10 1.72 11.08 7.63
N GLY A 11 2.08 11.64 6.48
CA GLY A 11 3.48 11.91 6.14
C GLY A 11 4.28 10.74 5.62
N ILE A 12 3.64 9.59 5.40
CA ILE A 12 4.33 8.44 4.84
C ILE A 12 3.68 8.01 3.52
N ARG A 13 4.45 7.39 2.67
CA ARG A 13 3.92 6.83 1.43
C ARG A 13 3.30 5.48 1.70
N VAL A 14 2.13 5.27 1.10
CA VAL A 14 1.36 4.05 1.26
C VAL A 14 0.81 3.62 -0.10
N LEU A 15 0.37 2.37 -0.18
CA LEU A 15 -0.23 1.81 -1.40
C LEU A 15 -1.55 1.16 -1.05
N THR A 16 -2.50 1.22 -1.99
CA THR A 16 -3.75 0.47 -1.84
C THR A 16 -3.51 -1.01 -2.14
N SER A 17 -4.46 -1.85 -1.76
CA SER A 17 -4.40 -3.28 -2.08
C SER A 17 -4.32 -3.51 -3.59
N GLN A 18 -5.08 -2.73 -4.37
CA GLN A 18 -5.06 -2.88 -5.82
C GLN A 18 -3.71 -2.49 -6.40
N GLN A 19 -3.09 -1.43 -5.89
CA GLN A 19 -1.76 -1.05 -6.36
C GLN A 19 -0.72 -2.13 -6.07
N ILE A 20 -0.79 -2.76 -4.90
CA ILE A 20 0.13 -3.85 -4.56
C ILE A 20 -0.12 -5.04 -5.47
N ALA A 21 -1.40 -5.40 -5.68
CA ALA A 21 -1.74 -6.52 -6.56
C ALA A 21 -1.22 -6.29 -7.97
N ASP A 22 -1.45 -5.10 -8.51
CA ASP A 22 -0.99 -4.76 -9.85
C ASP A 22 0.54 -4.79 -9.95
N ALA A 23 1.21 -4.22 -8.96
CA ALA A 23 2.68 -4.17 -8.96
C ALA A 23 3.30 -5.56 -8.87
N TYR A 24 2.76 -6.41 -8.02
CA TYR A 24 3.28 -7.77 -7.83
C TYR A 24 2.75 -8.74 -8.89
N GLU A 25 1.89 -8.28 -9.79
CA GLU A 25 1.24 -9.12 -10.80
C GLU A 25 0.51 -10.28 -10.15
N ALA A 26 -0.24 -9.96 -9.09
CA ALA A 26 -1.00 -10.93 -8.32
C ALA A 26 -2.48 -10.56 -8.32
N ASP A 27 -3.31 -11.55 -8.05
CA ASP A 27 -4.75 -11.34 -7.92
C ASP A 27 -5.05 -10.66 -6.58
N ALA A 28 -5.85 -9.59 -6.63
CA ALA A 28 -6.24 -8.88 -5.41
C ALA A 28 -6.98 -9.80 -4.42
N ASN A 29 -7.74 -10.76 -4.93
CA ASN A 29 -8.43 -11.73 -4.08
C ASN A 29 -7.44 -12.62 -3.34
N LEU A 30 -6.34 -12.99 -3.99
CA LEU A 30 -5.29 -13.77 -3.34
C LEU A 30 -4.64 -12.98 -2.22
N LEU A 31 -4.36 -11.71 -2.45
CA LEU A 31 -3.82 -10.83 -1.42
C LEU A 31 -4.75 -10.78 -0.20
N ASN A 32 -6.04 -10.61 -0.45
CA ASN A 32 -7.02 -10.54 0.63
C ASN A 32 -7.09 -11.85 1.40
N LYS A 33 -7.05 -12.99 0.70
CA LYS A 33 -7.04 -14.31 1.35
C LYS A 33 -5.81 -14.47 2.23
N ASN A 34 -4.65 -14.10 1.71
CA ASN A 34 -3.40 -14.22 2.47
C ASN A 34 -3.44 -13.34 3.71
N PHE A 35 -3.95 -12.12 3.57
CA PHE A 35 -4.10 -11.22 4.71
C PHE A 35 -5.03 -11.83 5.77
N ASN A 36 -6.19 -12.32 5.34
CA ASN A 36 -7.16 -12.89 6.28
C ASN A 36 -6.63 -14.12 7.01
N ARG A 37 -5.85 -14.94 6.31
CA ARG A 37 -5.24 -16.13 6.92
C ARG A 37 -4.14 -15.79 7.92
N ASN A 38 -3.49 -14.66 7.73
CA ASN A 38 -2.31 -14.28 8.51
C ASN A 38 -2.53 -13.00 9.30
N LYS A 39 -3.77 -12.69 9.63
CA LYS A 39 -4.10 -11.44 10.33
C LYS A 39 -3.25 -11.22 11.58
N ASP A 40 -2.91 -12.28 12.27
CA ASP A 40 -2.10 -12.19 13.49
C ASP A 40 -0.73 -11.57 13.26
N ARG A 41 -0.24 -11.65 12.03
CA ARG A 41 1.08 -11.11 11.66
C ARG A 41 1.03 -9.66 11.21
N TYR A 42 -0.16 -9.15 10.94
CA TYR A 42 -0.35 -7.78 10.47
C TYR A 42 -0.83 -6.92 11.62
N VAL A 43 -0.14 -5.81 11.85
CA VAL A 43 -0.47 -4.90 12.95
C VAL A 43 -0.91 -3.57 12.35
N GLU A 44 -2.10 -3.12 12.73
CA GLU A 44 -2.60 -1.83 12.28
C GLU A 44 -1.70 -0.70 12.79
N GLY A 45 -1.42 0.26 11.92
CA GLY A 45 -0.48 1.33 12.23
C GLY A 45 0.96 1.02 11.88
N LYS A 46 1.30 -0.28 11.78
CA LYS A 46 2.65 -0.69 11.41
C LYS A 46 2.70 -1.22 9.98
N HIS A 47 1.81 -2.12 9.64
CA HIS A 47 1.78 -2.76 8.32
C HIS A 47 0.71 -2.16 7.43
N TYR A 48 -0.35 -1.69 8.02
CA TYR A 48 -1.47 -1.11 7.27
C TYR A 48 -2.21 -0.09 8.11
N ILE A 49 -2.98 0.73 7.41
CA ILE A 49 -3.93 1.67 7.99
C ILE A 49 -5.28 1.34 7.38
N CYS A 50 -6.29 1.13 8.21
CA CYS A 50 -7.64 0.86 7.73
C CYS A 50 -8.50 2.11 7.89
N LEU A 51 -8.89 2.70 6.77
CA LEU A 51 -9.74 3.88 6.77
C LEU A 51 -11.19 3.50 6.66
N GLN A 52 -12.03 4.05 7.51
CA GLN A 52 -13.48 3.86 7.47
C GLN A 52 -14.13 5.08 8.11
N GLY A 53 -15.43 5.24 7.87
CA GLY A 53 -16.18 6.35 8.44
C GLY A 53 -15.63 7.70 8.04
N ASP A 54 -15.46 8.58 9.03
CA ASP A 54 -15.00 9.96 8.80
C ASP A 54 -13.58 10.03 8.24
N GLU A 55 -12.72 9.11 8.64
CA GLU A 55 -11.35 9.05 8.10
C GLU A 55 -11.37 8.76 6.62
N LEU A 56 -12.20 7.82 6.20
CA LEU A 56 -12.34 7.50 4.78
C LEU A 56 -12.95 8.65 4.00
N ARG A 57 -13.94 9.33 4.58
CA ARG A 57 -14.53 10.51 3.96
C ARG A 57 -13.50 11.61 3.75
N GLY A 58 -12.69 11.86 4.76
CA GLY A 58 -11.62 12.85 4.66
C GLY A 58 -10.59 12.49 3.60
N PHE A 59 -10.25 11.22 3.50
CA PHE A 59 -9.31 10.76 2.50
C PHE A 59 -9.87 10.94 1.08
N ARG A 60 -11.14 10.59 0.87
CA ARG A 60 -11.80 10.82 -0.42
C ARG A 60 -11.80 12.30 -0.81
N ALA A 61 -12.05 13.15 0.16
CA ALA A 61 -12.14 14.60 -0.08
C ALA A 61 -10.82 15.19 -0.55
N LYS A 62 -9.69 14.60 -0.17
CA LYS A 62 -8.36 15.06 -0.61
C LYS A 62 -8.08 14.71 -2.06
N GLY A 63 -8.77 13.73 -2.62
CA GLY A 63 -8.70 13.45 -4.05
C GLY A 63 -7.40 12.87 -4.56
N GLN A 64 -6.58 12.29 -3.71
CA GLN A 64 -5.32 11.68 -4.16
C GLN A 64 -5.56 10.55 -5.15
N ILE A 65 -6.59 9.75 -4.89
CA ILE A 65 -7.05 8.70 -5.79
C ILE A 65 -8.57 8.66 -5.75
N ASP A 66 -9.16 8.04 -6.75
CA ASP A 66 -10.59 7.79 -6.77
C ASP A 66 -10.90 6.56 -5.93
N VAL A 67 -11.83 6.70 -5.02
CA VAL A 67 -12.30 5.58 -4.19
C VAL A 67 -13.80 5.43 -4.44
N SER A 68 -14.20 4.24 -4.85
CA SER A 68 -15.61 3.96 -5.14
C SER A 68 -16.50 4.31 -3.94
N PRO A 69 -17.66 4.94 -4.16
CA PRO A 69 -18.60 5.23 -3.07
C PRO A 69 -19.06 3.98 -2.32
N ASN A 70 -18.95 2.81 -2.97
CA ASN A 70 -19.37 1.55 -2.36
C ASN A 70 -18.33 0.97 -1.40
N VAL A 71 -17.12 1.53 -1.38
CA VAL A 71 -16.07 1.06 -0.47
C VAL A 71 -16.33 1.60 0.92
N ASN A 72 -16.46 0.72 1.89
CA ASN A 72 -16.67 1.07 3.30
C ASN A 72 -15.40 1.03 4.13
N LYS A 73 -14.42 0.29 3.67
CA LYS A 73 -13.10 0.20 4.30
C LYS A 73 -12.05 0.27 3.22
N LEU A 74 -11.03 1.07 3.45
CA LEU A 74 -9.90 1.17 2.53
C LEU A 74 -8.62 0.84 3.30
N TYR A 75 -7.89 -0.15 2.82
CA TYR A 75 -6.61 -0.53 3.42
C TYR A 75 -5.50 0.20 2.68
N LEU A 76 -4.65 0.88 3.44
CA LEU A 76 -3.44 1.51 2.92
C LEU A 76 -2.25 0.77 3.51
N TRP A 77 -1.38 0.28 2.65
CA TRP A 77 -0.26 -0.57 3.07
C TRP A 77 1.03 0.24 3.14
N THR A 78 1.73 0.09 4.26
CA THR A 78 3.05 0.70 4.45
C THR A 78 4.12 -0.15 3.79
N GLU A 79 5.37 0.34 3.80
CA GLU A 79 6.51 -0.45 3.32
C GLU A 79 6.56 -1.83 3.99
N LYS A 80 6.36 -1.88 5.30
CA LYS A 80 6.38 -3.14 6.03
C LYS A 80 5.22 -4.05 5.65
N GLY A 81 4.05 -3.47 5.36
CA GLY A 81 2.91 -4.23 4.87
C GLY A 81 3.16 -4.80 3.48
N ALA A 82 3.77 -4.01 2.62
CA ALA A 82 4.13 -4.47 1.28
C ALA A 82 5.12 -5.63 1.35
N LEU A 83 6.04 -5.61 2.32
CA LEU A 83 6.96 -6.72 2.53
C LEU A 83 6.23 -8.01 2.91
N LEU A 84 5.27 -7.92 3.82
CA LEU A 84 4.52 -9.10 4.24
C LEU A 84 3.74 -9.70 3.07
N HIS A 85 3.18 -8.86 2.20
CA HIS A 85 2.52 -9.37 1.00
C HIS A 85 3.50 -10.06 0.05
N ALA A 86 4.70 -9.50 -0.12
CA ALA A 86 5.72 -10.14 -0.95
C ALA A 86 6.11 -11.51 -0.39
N LYS A 87 6.27 -11.60 0.93
CA LYS A 87 6.58 -12.87 1.60
C LYS A 87 5.46 -13.89 1.42
N SER A 88 4.22 -13.45 1.53
CA SER A 88 3.07 -14.35 1.37
C SER A 88 2.98 -14.91 -0.05
N LEU A 89 3.20 -14.07 -1.04
CA LEU A 89 3.18 -14.49 -2.44
C LEU A 89 4.40 -15.34 -2.77
N ASN A 90 5.53 -14.98 -2.24
CA ASN A 90 6.80 -15.69 -2.38
C ASN A 90 7.14 -16.03 -3.84
N THR A 91 6.91 -15.08 -4.73
CA THR A 91 7.28 -15.22 -6.14
C THR A 91 8.52 -14.35 -6.40
N ASP A 92 9.30 -14.73 -7.41
CA ASP A 92 10.45 -13.94 -7.83
C ASP A 92 10.02 -12.52 -8.18
N LYS A 93 8.87 -12.41 -8.86
CA LYS A 93 8.34 -11.11 -9.25
C LYS A 93 8.04 -10.24 -8.05
N ALA A 94 7.39 -10.79 -7.02
CA ALA A 94 7.04 -10.02 -5.83
C ALA A 94 8.29 -9.53 -5.11
N TRP A 95 9.30 -10.38 -4.96
CA TRP A 95 10.55 -9.99 -4.30
C TRP A 95 11.27 -8.88 -5.08
N GLU A 96 11.35 -9.04 -6.39
CA GLU A 96 11.97 -8.03 -7.25
C GLU A 96 11.24 -6.69 -7.17
N VAL A 97 9.92 -6.72 -7.26
CA VAL A 97 9.12 -5.50 -7.19
C VAL A 97 9.21 -4.86 -5.81
N TYR A 98 9.23 -5.67 -4.75
CA TYR A 98 9.36 -5.10 -3.41
C TYR A 98 10.65 -4.27 -3.29
N ASP A 99 11.78 -4.76 -3.78
CA ASP A 99 13.02 -4.01 -3.76
C ASP A 99 12.89 -2.69 -4.50
N LYS A 100 12.24 -2.70 -5.65
CA LYS A 100 12.01 -1.47 -6.43
C LYS A 100 11.07 -0.50 -5.70
N LEU A 101 10.06 -1.01 -5.03
CA LEU A 101 9.15 -0.18 -4.25
C LEU A 101 9.89 0.51 -3.10
N VAL A 102 10.78 -0.19 -2.45
CA VAL A 102 11.59 0.41 -1.37
C VAL A 102 12.43 1.55 -1.92
N GLU A 103 13.14 1.31 -3.03
CA GLU A 103 14.07 2.29 -3.58
C GLU A 103 13.37 3.47 -4.24
N ASN A 104 12.28 3.22 -4.96
CA ASN A 104 11.69 4.21 -5.85
C ASN A 104 10.37 4.78 -5.36
N TYR A 105 9.79 4.21 -4.34
CA TYR A 105 8.49 4.68 -3.85
C TYR A 105 8.51 4.98 -2.35
N PHE A 106 8.80 3.98 -1.52
CA PHE A 106 8.66 4.17 -0.07
C PHE A 106 9.70 5.08 0.55
N ARG A 107 10.94 5.03 0.07
CA ARG A 107 12.05 5.78 0.66
C ARG A 107 12.47 6.99 -0.14
N VAL A 108 11.70 7.35 -1.15
CA VAL A 108 11.98 8.56 -1.92
C VAL A 108 11.68 9.79 -1.07
N ARG A 109 12.61 10.74 -1.05
CA ARG A 109 12.45 12.00 -0.35
C ARG A 109 12.11 13.10 -1.34
N SER A 110 11.44 14.13 -0.84
CA SER A 110 11.16 15.27 -1.69
C SER A 110 12.46 15.99 -2.06
N ALA A 111 12.46 16.70 -3.19
CA ALA A 111 13.62 17.45 -3.64
C ALA A 111 14.06 18.50 -2.61
N VAL A 112 13.12 19.06 -1.86
CA VAL A 112 13.43 20.04 -0.83
C VAL A 112 14.31 19.43 0.26
N ASN A 113 14.01 18.19 0.66
CA ASN A 113 14.79 17.53 1.68
C ASN A 113 16.17 17.15 1.19
N SER A 114 16.31 16.85 -0.09
CA SER A 114 17.59 16.40 -0.64
C SER A 114 18.64 17.52 -0.73
N ASN A 115 18.23 18.76 -0.57
CA ASN A 115 19.13 19.90 -0.62
C ASN A 115 19.73 20.31 0.71
N LEU A 116 19.40 19.60 1.74
CA LEU A 116 19.85 19.94 3.09
C LEU A 116 21.16 19.29 3.49
#